data_f3533f8aa69a18e3452e9404c6620790
#
_entry.id   f3533f8aa69a18e3452e9404c6620790
#
_cell.length_a   1.000
_cell.length_b   1.000
_cell.length_c   1.000
_cell.angle_alpha   90.00
_cell.angle_beta   90.00
_cell.angle_gamma   90.00
#
_symmetry.space_group_name_H-M   'P 1'
#
loop_
_entity.id
_entity.type
_entity.pdbx_description
1 polymer ?
#
loop_
_entity_poly.entity_id
_entity_poly.type
_entity_poly.pdbx_seq_one_letter_code
_entity_poly.pdbx_strand_id
1 'polypeptide(L)'
;RVLFRSAEGPFAQWSRAPLAQRFVSGALDFVVVANHFKSKGCQDAEGPDRDQEDGQGCYNAKRVESARVLADWLATDPLKTGHDRVLLVGDLNAYGNEDPVRLLTSRGYIDVVSAQMSEPAYSYVFRGASGRLDHALATASLAAHVGGVGEWHINADESPGFEYDEPDYDRRALKTRYRPDVFRSSDHDPLLLGLRLQPQT
;
A
#
# COMPACT_ATOMS: atom_id res chain seq x y z
N ARG A 1 -3.95 -11.94 15.08
CA ARG A 1 -3.33 -11.64 13.77
C ARG A 1 -3.07 -12.90 12.98
N VAL A 2 -3.14 -12.82 11.67
CA VAL A 2 -2.82 -13.93 10.74
C VAL A 2 -1.90 -13.38 9.66
N LEU A 3 -0.79 -14.07 9.43
CA LEU A 3 0.07 -13.88 8.27
C LEU A 3 -0.40 -14.82 7.17
N PHE A 4 -0.66 -14.27 5.97
CA PHE A 4 -0.92 -15.12 4.82
C PHE A 4 0.31 -15.99 4.55
N ARG A 5 0.12 -17.31 4.55
CA ARG A 5 1.20 -18.25 4.24
C ARG A 5 0.76 -19.12 3.06
N SER A 6 1.56 -19.10 2.02
CA SER A 6 1.44 -20.03 0.89
C SER A 6 2.83 -20.53 0.56
N ALA A 7 2.93 -21.81 0.23
CA ALA A 7 4.16 -22.40 -0.31
C ALA A 7 4.35 -22.04 -1.79
N GLU A 8 3.30 -21.57 -2.45
CA GLU A 8 3.24 -21.25 -3.88
C GLU A 8 2.52 -19.91 -4.10
N GLY A 9 2.61 -19.41 -5.32
CA GLY A 9 1.94 -18.19 -5.74
C GLY A 9 2.70 -16.90 -5.42
N PRO A 10 2.04 -15.74 -5.59
CA PRO A 10 2.72 -14.45 -5.62
C PRO A 10 3.35 -14.07 -4.27
N PHE A 11 2.78 -14.49 -3.15
CA PHE A 11 3.25 -14.18 -1.81
C PHE A 11 4.32 -15.13 -1.27
N ALA A 12 4.66 -16.17 -2.02
CA ALA A 12 5.79 -17.05 -1.70
C ALA A 12 7.11 -16.54 -2.31
N GLN A 13 7.04 -15.80 -3.44
CA GLN A 13 8.22 -15.49 -4.24
C GLN A 13 8.38 -14.01 -4.61
N TRP A 14 7.28 -13.27 -4.81
CA TRP A 14 7.31 -11.95 -5.45
C TRP A 14 6.89 -10.82 -4.54
N SER A 15 5.69 -10.89 -4.01
CA SER A 15 5.14 -9.91 -3.06
C SER A 15 5.40 -10.37 -1.63
N ARG A 16 5.50 -9.43 -0.69
CA ARG A 16 5.59 -9.77 0.73
C ARG A 16 4.25 -10.35 1.20
N ALA A 17 4.32 -11.34 2.11
CA ALA A 17 3.12 -11.99 2.65
C ALA A 17 2.26 -10.97 3.42
N PRO A 18 0.97 -10.79 3.08
CA PRO A 18 0.09 -9.87 3.78
C PRO A 18 -0.06 -10.24 5.26
N LEU A 19 -0.10 -9.23 6.12
CA LEU A 19 -0.37 -9.39 7.54
C LEU A 19 -1.74 -8.81 7.87
N ALA A 20 -2.70 -9.68 8.21
CA ALA A 20 -4.01 -9.27 8.68
C ALA A 20 -4.08 -9.28 10.20
N GLN A 21 -4.62 -8.20 10.78
CA GLN A 21 -4.86 -8.10 12.22
C GLN A 21 -6.23 -7.50 12.50
N ARG A 22 -6.97 -8.12 13.42
CA ARG A 22 -8.21 -7.59 13.97
C ARG A 22 -7.92 -6.56 15.04
N PHE A 23 -8.67 -5.47 15.01
CA PHE A 23 -8.66 -4.41 16.00
C PHE A 23 -10.07 -4.18 16.52
N VAL A 24 -10.18 -3.86 17.79
CA VAL A 24 -11.44 -3.47 18.45
C VAL A 24 -11.20 -2.18 19.20
N SER A 25 -12.00 -1.16 18.90
CA SER A 25 -11.97 0.13 19.60
C SER A 25 -13.39 0.65 19.79
N GLY A 26 -13.83 0.72 21.04
CA GLY A 26 -15.23 1.00 21.37
C GLY A 26 -16.16 -0.04 20.74
N ALA A 27 -17.12 0.41 19.96
CA ALA A 27 -18.04 -0.45 19.22
C ALA A 27 -17.51 -0.86 17.82
N LEU A 28 -16.41 -0.29 17.35
CA LEU A 28 -15.84 -0.62 16.05
C LEU A 28 -14.90 -1.82 16.15
N ASP A 29 -15.24 -2.86 15.41
CA ASP A 29 -14.46 -4.09 15.22
C ASP A 29 -14.13 -4.21 13.74
N PHE A 30 -12.84 -4.28 13.39
CA PHE A 30 -12.36 -4.24 12.01
C PHE A 30 -11.04 -4.96 11.83
N VAL A 31 -10.69 -5.25 10.59
CA VAL A 31 -9.42 -5.88 10.20
C VAL A 31 -8.59 -4.90 9.40
N VAL A 32 -7.32 -4.76 9.74
CA VAL A 32 -6.31 -4.09 8.92
C VAL A 32 -5.40 -5.13 8.29
N VAL A 33 -5.14 -4.97 6.99
CA VAL A 33 -4.26 -5.85 6.22
C VAL A 33 -3.12 -5.02 5.64
N ALA A 34 -1.92 -5.22 6.16
CA ALA A 34 -0.71 -4.59 5.67
C ALA A 34 -0.16 -5.36 4.46
N ASN A 35 0.13 -4.64 3.38
CA ASN A 35 0.55 -5.17 2.11
C ASN A 35 1.82 -4.50 1.60
N HIS A 36 2.63 -5.24 0.83
CA HIS A 36 3.71 -4.71 0.03
C HIS A 36 3.88 -5.62 -1.19
N PHE A 37 3.38 -5.17 -2.34
CA PHE A 37 3.40 -5.95 -3.57
C PHE A 37 4.75 -5.84 -4.29
N LYS A 38 4.94 -6.65 -5.34
CA LYS A 38 6.16 -6.68 -6.13
C LYS A 38 6.42 -5.33 -6.78
N SER A 39 7.65 -4.82 -6.61
CA SER A 39 8.11 -3.55 -7.20
C SER A 39 8.06 -3.55 -8.73
N LYS A 40 8.01 -2.35 -9.33
CA LYS A 40 7.91 -2.12 -10.78
C LYS A 40 9.24 -2.27 -11.51
N GLY A 41 10.37 -2.45 -10.80
CA GLY A 41 11.69 -2.60 -11.40
C GLY A 41 11.79 -3.83 -12.29
N CYS A 42 12.52 -3.72 -13.41
CA CYS A 42 12.55 -4.73 -14.49
C CYS A 42 13.69 -5.75 -14.34
N GLN A 43 14.42 -5.75 -13.24
CA GLN A 43 15.47 -6.75 -13.03
C GLN A 43 14.87 -8.17 -13.07
N ASP A 44 15.46 -9.04 -13.86
CA ASP A 44 15.07 -10.44 -14.07
C ASP A 44 13.61 -10.64 -14.55
N ALA A 45 12.98 -9.59 -15.11
CA ALA A 45 11.65 -9.69 -15.66
C ALA A 45 11.66 -10.43 -17.02
N GLU A 46 10.82 -11.46 -17.14
CA GLU A 46 10.70 -12.25 -18.36
C GLU A 46 9.25 -12.43 -18.79
N GLY A 47 9.03 -12.66 -20.09
CA GLY A 47 7.68 -12.94 -20.63
C GLY A 47 6.65 -11.87 -20.23
N PRO A 48 5.52 -12.24 -19.63
CA PRO A 48 4.46 -11.31 -19.24
C PRO A 48 4.85 -10.38 -18.08
N ASP A 49 5.97 -10.65 -17.40
CA ASP A 49 6.48 -9.81 -16.32
C ASP A 49 7.35 -8.65 -16.83
N ARG A 50 7.75 -8.63 -18.11
CA ARG A 50 8.40 -7.47 -18.73
C ARG A 50 7.44 -6.29 -18.82
N ASP A 51 8.00 -5.10 -18.95
CA ASP A 51 7.23 -3.90 -19.27
C ASP A 51 6.49 -4.11 -20.60
N GLN A 52 5.17 -4.01 -20.56
CA GLN A 52 4.30 -4.16 -21.73
C GLN A 52 4.07 -2.83 -22.45
N GLU A 53 4.80 -1.78 -22.07
CA GLU A 53 4.67 -0.41 -22.60
C GLU A 53 3.27 0.19 -22.41
N ASP A 54 2.53 -0.31 -21.43
CA ASP A 54 1.17 0.12 -21.05
C ASP A 54 1.15 1.13 -19.88
N GLY A 55 2.34 1.57 -19.44
CA GLY A 55 2.54 2.50 -18.35
C GLY A 55 2.55 1.86 -16.96
N GLN A 56 2.32 0.54 -16.85
CA GLN A 56 2.26 -0.15 -15.56
C GLN A 56 3.61 -0.71 -15.10
N GLY A 57 4.63 -0.71 -15.99
CA GLY A 57 5.99 -1.19 -15.70
C GLY A 57 6.06 -2.71 -15.52
N CYS A 58 7.25 -3.20 -15.16
CA CYS A 58 7.48 -4.63 -15.03
C CYS A 58 6.69 -5.25 -13.87
N TYR A 59 6.47 -6.57 -13.94
CA TYR A 59 5.77 -7.39 -12.94
C TYR A 59 4.30 -7.01 -12.68
N ASN A 60 3.63 -6.32 -13.61
CA ASN A 60 2.22 -6.00 -13.44
C ASN A 60 1.36 -7.27 -13.26
N ALA A 61 1.62 -8.33 -14.04
CA ALA A 61 0.93 -9.60 -13.90
C ALA A 61 1.06 -10.20 -12.49
N LYS A 62 2.22 -10.08 -11.84
CA LYS A 62 2.42 -10.56 -10.46
C LYS A 62 1.67 -9.71 -9.43
N ARG A 63 1.59 -8.40 -9.62
CA ARG A 63 0.80 -7.53 -8.75
C ARG A 63 -0.69 -7.79 -8.90
N VAL A 64 -1.19 -8.00 -10.11
CA VAL A 64 -2.59 -8.39 -10.38
C VAL A 64 -2.91 -9.73 -9.71
N GLU A 65 -2.03 -10.72 -9.84
CA GLU A 65 -2.18 -12.01 -9.17
C GLU A 65 -2.19 -11.86 -7.65
N SER A 66 -1.29 -11.02 -7.09
CA SER A 66 -1.27 -10.69 -5.66
C SER A 66 -2.59 -10.09 -5.19
N ALA A 67 -3.13 -9.13 -5.92
CA ALA A 67 -4.41 -8.50 -5.62
C ALA A 67 -5.56 -9.53 -5.64
N ARG A 68 -5.59 -10.42 -6.64
CA ARG A 68 -6.60 -11.47 -6.76
C ARG A 68 -6.53 -12.46 -5.57
N VAL A 69 -5.34 -13.00 -5.30
CA VAL A 69 -5.14 -13.98 -4.22
C VAL A 69 -5.45 -13.34 -2.86
N LEU A 70 -5.08 -12.07 -2.65
CA LEU A 70 -5.42 -11.32 -1.44
C LEU A 70 -6.93 -11.20 -1.25
N ALA A 71 -7.64 -10.76 -2.28
CA ALA A 71 -9.10 -10.59 -2.22
C ALA A 71 -9.81 -11.93 -1.99
N ASP A 72 -9.41 -12.99 -2.70
CA ASP A 72 -9.97 -14.33 -2.54
C ASP A 72 -9.72 -14.88 -1.12
N TRP A 73 -8.53 -14.66 -0.55
CA TRP A 73 -8.22 -15.05 0.81
C TRP A 73 -9.08 -14.32 1.84
N LEU A 74 -9.22 -13.00 1.71
CA LEU A 74 -10.01 -12.20 2.67
C LEU A 74 -11.50 -12.53 2.60
N ALA A 75 -12.02 -12.93 1.43
CA ALA A 75 -13.39 -13.41 1.30
C ALA A 75 -13.69 -14.68 2.13
N THR A 76 -12.66 -15.42 2.56
CA THR A 76 -12.82 -16.59 3.45
C THR A 76 -12.95 -16.24 4.93
N ASP A 77 -12.93 -14.95 5.32
CA ASP A 77 -12.86 -14.49 6.71
C ASP A 77 -11.76 -15.20 7.51
N PRO A 78 -10.48 -15.03 7.16
CA PRO A 78 -9.37 -15.81 7.74
C PRO A 78 -9.16 -15.54 9.25
N LEU A 79 -9.72 -14.45 9.77
CA LEU A 79 -9.67 -14.11 11.19
C LEU A 79 -10.95 -14.52 11.95
N LYS A 80 -11.94 -15.09 11.25
CA LYS A 80 -13.22 -15.53 11.82
C LYS A 80 -13.92 -14.41 12.61
N THR A 81 -13.99 -13.24 12.01
CA THR A 81 -14.59 -12.05 12.62
C THR A 81 -16.10 -12.04 12.50
N GLY A 82 -16.65 -12.73 11.49
CA GLY A 82 -18.07 -12.75 11.18
C GLY A 82 -18.60 -11.44 10.59
N HIS A 83 -17.70 -10.55 10.15
CA HIS A 83 -18.04 -9.29 9.47
C HIS A 83 -17.07 -9.00 8.35
N ASP A 84 -17.44 -8.06 7.48
CA ASP A 84 -16.70 -7.65 6.28
C ASP A 84 -15.93 -6.32 6.43
N ARG A 85 -15.76 -5.79 7.64
CA ARG A 85 -15.03 -4.54 7.87
C ARG A 85 -13.53 -4.74 7.74
N VAL A 86 -13.01 -4.51 6.54
CA VAL A 86 -11.61 -4.72 6.18
C VAL A 86 -11.02 -3.44 5.59
N LEU A 87 -9.79 -3.11 6.01
CA LEU A 87 -8.94 -2.05 5.48
C LEU A 87 -7.66 -2.66 4.93
N LEU A 88 -7.41 -2.52 3.64
CA LEU A 88 -6.15 -2.82 2.99
C LEU A 88 -5.28 -1.57 3.01
N VAL A 89 -4.07 -1.68 3.53
CA VAL A 89 -3.11 -0.57 3.56
C VAL A 89 -1.75 -1.00 3.07
N GLY A 90 -0.95 -0.06 2.60
CA GLY A 90 0.45 -0.24 2.26
C GLY A 90 0.77 -0.03 0.78
N ASP A 91 2.03 -0.29 0.45
CA ASP A 91 2.57 -0.13 -0.88
C ASP A 91 2.12 -1.29 -1.80
N LEU A 92 1.21 -0.96 -2.74
CA LEU A 92 0.77 -1.91 -3.76
C LEU A 92 1.67 -1.87 -5.01
N ASN A 93 2.69 -1.02 -5.03
CA ASN A 93 3.57 -0.79 -6.18
C ASN A 93 2.78 -0.59 -7.50
N ALA A 94 1.61 0.02 -7.39
CA ALA A 94 0.69 0.28 -8.48
C ALA A 94 0.01 1.64 -8.26
N TYR A 95 -0.08 2.47 -9.29
CA TYR A 95 -0.83 3.71 -9.22
C TYR A 95 -2.35 3.46 -9.25
N GLY A 96 -3.14 4.44 -8.81
CA GLY A 96 -4.57 4.26 -8.58
C GLY A 96 -5.41 3.76 -9.77
N ASN A 97 -4.95 3.98 -11.01
CA ASN A 97 -5.60 3.51 -12.22
C ASN A 97 -5.00 2.23 -12.81
N GLU A 98 -3.98 1.65 -12.17
CA GLU A 98 -3.37 0.40 -12.64
C GLU A 98 -4.19 -0.82 -12.23
N ASP A 99 -3.98 -1.92 -12.94
CA ASP A 99 -4.79 -3.13 -12.85
C ASP A 99 -4.90 -3.74 -11.45
N PRO A 100 -3.84 -3.78 -10.61
CA PRO A 100 -3.96 -4.32 -9.26
C PRO A 100 -4.97 -3.57 -8.39
N VAL A 101 -4.94 -2.21 -8.45
CA VAL A 101 -5.88 -1.37 -7.71
C VAL A 101 -7.29 -1.47 -8.29
N ARG A 102 -7.42 -1.44 -9.62
CA ARG A 102 -8.71 -1.63 -10.32
C ARG A 102 -9.34 -2.98 -10.02
N LEU A 103 -8.54 -4.03 -9.91
CA LEU A 103 -9.06 -5.35 -9.51
C LEU A 103 -9.65 -5.30 -8.09
N LEU A 104 -8.95 -4.72 -7.12
CA LEU A 104 -9.45 -4.61 -5.74
C LEU A 104 -10.72 -3.76 -5.69
N THR A 105 -10.77 -2.63 -6.40
CA THR A 105 -11.99 -1.79 -6.44
C THR A 105 -13.15 -2.50 -7.14
N SER A 106 -12.90 -3.29 -8.18
CA SER A 106 -13.94 -4.13 -8.82
C SER A 106 -14.48 -5.24 -7.90
N ARG A 107 -13.74 -5.61 -6.87
CA ARG A 107 -14.15 -6.55 -5.82
C ARG A 107 -14.87 -5.87 -4.64
N GLY A 108 -15.21 -4.59 -4.78
CA GLY A 108 -16.00 -3.84 -3.80
C GLY A 108 -15.20 -3.06 -2.75
N TYR A 109 -13.86 -3.00 -2.88
CA TYR A 109 -13.07 -2.10 -2.05
C TYR A 109 -13.16 -0.66 -2.55
N ILE A 110 -13.32 0.28 -1.64
CA ILE A 110 -13.37 1.73 -1.91
C ILE A 110 -11.99 2.31 -1.64
N ASP A 111 -11.42 3.00 -2.62
CA ASP A 111 -10.22 3.81 -2.41
C ASP A 111 -10.60 5.06 -1.61
N VAL A 112 -10.39 5.01 -0.31
CA VAL A 112 -10.84 6.07 0.60
C VAL A 112 -10.01 7.34 0.48
N VAL A 113 -8.78 7.24 -0.04
CA VAL A 113 -7.94 8.41 -0.32
C VAL A 113 -8.53 9.19 -1.48
N SER A 114 -8.74 8.55 -2.62
CA SER A 114 -9.35 9.18 -3.79
C SER A 114 -10.78 9.67 -3.54
N ALA A 115 -11.51 9.02 -2.63
CA ALA A 115 -12.88 9.40 -2.30
C ALA A 115 -12.97 10.66 -1.41
N GLN A 116 -11.93 10.99 -0.64
CA GLN A 116 -11.96 12.07 0.34
C GLN A 116 -11.01 13.24 0.05
N MET A 117 -9.95 13.02 -0.71
CA MET A 117 -9.03 14.10 -1.09
C MET A 117 -9.48 14.76 -2.39
N SER A 118 -9.54 16.09 -2.39
CA SER A 118 -9.90 16.90 -3.57
C SER A 118 -8.73 17.11 -4.53
N GLU A 119 -7.51 17.08 -4.00
CA GLU A 119 -6.28 17.22 -4.78
C GLU A 119 -5.67 15.84 -5.08
N PRO A 120 -4.89 15.71 -6.16
CA PRO A 120 -4.19 14.47 -6.47
C PRO A 120 -3.24 14.10 -5.33
N ALA A 121 -3.52 12.96 -4.70
CA ALA A 121 -2.71 12.40 -3.64
C ALA A 121 -1.44 11.74 -4.19
N TYR A 122 -0.30 11.90 -3.49
CA TYR A 122 0.93 11.19 -3.84
C TYR A 122 1.70 10.79 -2.58
N SER A 123 2.34 9.65 -2.62
CA SER A 123 3.20 9.15 -1.54
C SER A 123 4.63 8.86 -2.01
N TYR A 124 4.90 9.01 -3.30
CA TYR A 124 6.18 8.67 -3.90
C TYR A 124 6.51 9.58 -5.07
N VAL A 125 7.80 9.91 -5.25
CA VAL A 125 8.30 10.68 -6.38
C VAL A 125 9.33 9.87 -7.16
N PHE A 126 9.05 9.61 -8.43
CA PHE A 126 9.93 8.87 -9.32
C PHE A 126 10.32 9.71 -10.54
N ARG A 127 11.62 10.00 -10.69
CA ARG A 127 12.16 10.81 -11.81
C ARG A 127 11.45 12.15 -12.01
N GLY A 128 11.05 12.78 -10.91
CA GLY A 128 10.36 14.07 -10.92
C GLY A 128 8.85 13.99 -11.16
N ALA A 129 8.27 12.81 -11.25
CA ALA A 129 6.83 12.59 -11.31
C ALA A 129 6.31 12.06 -9.97
N SER A 130 5.35 12.78 -9.38
CA SER A 130 4.69 12.35 -8.14
C SER A 130 3.53 11.40 -8.45
N GLY A 131 3.32 10.43 -7.56
CA GLY A 131 2.22 9.48 -7.68
C GLY A 131 2.01 8.69 -6.38
N ARG A 132 0.85 8.08 -6.24
CA ARG A 132 0.50 7.34 -5.03
C ARG A 132 0.64 5.83 -5.25
N LEU A 133 1.62 5.23 -4.59
CA LEU A 133 1.85 3.78 -4.53
C LEU A 133 1.29 3.16 -3.25
N ASP A 134 1.13 3.98 -2.20
CA ASP A 134 0.57 3.60 -0.92
C ASP A 134 -0.93 3.85 -0.90
N HIS A 135 -1.70 2.83 -0.61
CA HIS A 135 -3.14 2.85 -0.71
C HIS A 135 -3.82 2.58 0.64
N ALA A 136 -5.05 3.09 0.77
CA ALA A 136 -6.02 2.69 1.77
C ALA A 136 -7.32 2.33 1.06
N LEU A 137 -7.60 1.03 1.00
CA LEU A 137 -8.78 0.48 0.33
C LEU A 137 -9.67 -0.19 1.37
N ALA A 138 -10.88 0.31 1.57
CA ALA A 138 -11.79 -0.17 2.58
C ALA A 138 -13.02 -0.86 1.97
N THR A 139 -13.54 -1.88 2.64
CA THR A 139 -14.89 -2.36 2.34
C THR A 139 -15.93 -1.27 2.62
N ALA A 140 -17.08 -1.30 1.96
CA ALA A 140 -18.12 -0.28 2.12
C ALA A 140 -18.56 -0.11 3.59
N SER A 141 -18.66 -1.22 4.33
CA SER A 141 -19.03 -1.22 5.75
C SER A 141 -17.99 -0.52 6.64
N LEU A 142 -16.68 -0.56 6.28
CA LEU A 142 -15.66 0.16 7.01
C LEU A 142 -15.46 1.58 6.48
N ALA A 143 -15.63 1.82 5.19
CA ALA A 143 -15.51 3.15 4.59
C ALA A 143 -16.46 4.18 5.23
N ALA A 144 -17.65 3.74 5.68
CA ALA A 144 -18.60 4.57 6.44
C ALA A 144 -18.03 5.10 7.78
N HIS A 145 -17.00 4.45 8.29
CA HIS A 145 -16.30 4.87 9.51
C HIS A 145 -15.09 5.77 9.24
N VAL A 146 -14.68 5.96 7.98
CA VAL A 146 -13.54 6.84 7.67
C VAL A 146 -13.90 8.28 7.94
N GLY A 147 -13.19 8.88 8.89
CA GLY A 147 -13.41 10.24 9.36
C GLY A 147 -12.58 11.30 8.66
N GLY A 148 -11.46 10.89 8.07
CA GLY A 148 -10.55 11.75 7.34
C GLY A 148 -9.34 10.99 6.85
N VAL A 149 -8.73 11.49 5.79
CA VAL A 149 -7.50 10.99 5.18
C VAL A 149 -6.55 12.15 4.96
N GLY A 150 -5.26 11.90 5.05
CA GLY A 150 -4.24 12.88 4.72
C GLY A 150 -2.91 12.21 4.41
N GLU A 151 -2.11 12.85 3.58
CA GLU A 151 -0.73 12.49 3.34
C GLU A 151 0.18 13.48 4.05
N TRP A 152 1.24 12.98 4.63
CA TRP A 152 2.19 13.80 5.35
C TRP A 152 3.52 13.83 4.59
N HIS A 153 3.71 14.86 3.77
CA HIS A 153 4.86 15.01 2.87
C HIS A 153 6.13 15.37 3.63
N ILE A 154 6.79 14.37 4.18
CA ILE A 154 8.05 14.46 4.92
C ILE A 154 9.17 13.61 4.32
N ASN A 155 8.88 12.82 3.33
CA ASN A 155 9.81 11.84 2.77
C ASN A 155 9.98 11.96 1.25
N ALA A 156 8.89 11.86 0.49
CA ALA A 156 8.94 11.71 -0.98
C ALA A 156 9.57 12.92 -1.70
N ASP A 157 9.38 14.13 -1.17
CA ASP A 157 9.94 15.37 -1.71
C ASP A 157 11.36 15.67 -1.22
N GLU A 158 11.82 14.97 -0.16
CA GLU A 158 13.15 15.16 0.37
C GLU A 158 14.21 14.52 -0.53
N SER A 159 15.40 15.12 -0.54
CA SER A 159 16.50 14.62 -1.36
C SER A 159 16.90 13.18 -0.99
N PRO A 160 17.05 12.28 -1.98
CA PRO A 160 17.60 10.94 -1.73
C PRO A 160 18.94 10.94 -1.01
N GLY A 161 19.70 12.04 -1.09
CA GLY A 161 20.96 12.18 -0.36
C GLY A 161 20.83 12.20 1.16
N PHE A 162 19.61 12.26 1.73
CA PHE A 162 19.33 12.15 3.17
C PHE A 162 18.86 10.75 3.57
N GLU A 163 18.66 9.85 2.62
CA GLU A 163 18.23 8.49 2.89
C GLU A 163 19.31 7.69 3.64
N TYR A 164 18.89 6.93 4.64
CA TYR A 164 19.81 6.23 5.54
C TYR A 164 20.35 4.91 4.95
N ASP A 165 19.74 4.39 3.91
CA ASP A 165 20.01 3.06 3.31
C ASP A 165 20.56 3.12 1.87
N GLU A 166 21.09 4.27 1.42
CA GLU A 166 21.71 4.36 0.11
C GLU A 166 23.15 3.79 0.13
N PRO A 167 23.36 2.63 -0.49
CA PRO A 167 24.68 1.96 -0.49
C PRO A 167 25.76 2.73 -1.24
N ASP A 168 25.39 3.62 -2.15
CA ASP A 168 26.30 4.36 -3.03
C ASP A 168 26.80 5.69 -2.43
N TYR A 169 26.25 6.11 -1.29
CA TYR A 169 26.74 7.31 -0.60
C TYR A 169 27.87 7.00 0.37
N ASP A 170 28.92 7.82 0.34
CA ASP A 170 30.01 7.77 1.33
C ASP A 170 29.41 7.78 2.76
N ARG A 171 29.68 6.71 3.50
CA ARG A 171 29.26 6.56 4.92
C ARG A 171 29.65 7.74 5.81
N ARG A 172 30.66 8.54 5.42
CA ARG A 172 31.01 9.80 6.08
C ARG A 172 29.96 10.88 5.80
N ALA A 173 29.49 10.97 4.56
CA ALA A 173 28.44 11.93 4.19
C ALA A 173 27.12 11.62 4.89
N LEU A 174 26.75 10.34 5.02
CA LEU A 174 25.56 9.92 5.78
C LEU A 174 25.65 10.34 7.25
N LYS A 175 26.80 10.15 7.91
CA LYS A 175 26.99 10.59 9.31
C LYS A 175 26.88 12.10 9.52
N THR A 176 27.27 12.89 8.54
CA THR A 176 27.16 14.37 8.61
C THR A 176 25.79 14.90 8.23
N ARG A 177 24.99 14.11 7.52
CA ARG A 177 23.64 14.46 7.07
C ARG A 177 22.54 13.92 7.99
N TYR A 178 22.84 12.92 8.80
CA TYR A 178 21.88 12.39 9.76
C TYR A 178 21.35 13.50 10.68
N ARG A 179 20.03 13.54 10.80
CA ARG A 179 19.30 14.37 11.75
C ARG A 179 18.28 13.52 12.49
N PRO A 180 18.11 13.67 13.79
CA PRO A 180 17.14 12.93 14.58
C PRO A 180 15.75 13.59 14.44
N ASP A 181 15.26 13.72 13.21
CA ASP A 181 13.95 14.28 12.89
C ASP A 181 13.12 13.29 12.08
N VAL A 182 11.97 13.71 11.59
CA VAL A 182 11.02 12.83 10.90
C VAL A 182 11.24 12.74 9.38
N PHE A 183 12.08 13.62 8.82
CA PHE A 183 12.24 13.76 7.39
C PHE A 183 13.12 12.67 6.80
N ARG A 184 12.74 12.19 5.62
CA ARG A 184 13.44 11.16 4.83
C ARG A 184 13.77 9.88 5.62
N SER A 185 12.88 9.48 6.51
CA SER A 185 12.95 8.16 7.16
C SER A 185 12.52 7.00 6.25
N SER A 186 12.02 7.32 5.06
CA SER A 186 11.61 6.44 3.96
C SER A 186 11.70 7.23 2.66
N ASP A 187 11.59 6.58 1.52
CA ASP A 187 11.34 7.20 0.21
C ASP A 187 9.84 7.40 -0.08
N HIS A 188 8.97 6.89 0.80
CA HIS A 188 7.52 7.06 0.74
C HIS A 188 6.99 7.95 1.86
N ASP A 189 5.96 8.73 1.57
CA ASP A 189 5.25 9.53 2.55
C ASP A 189 4.25 8.70 3.37
N PRO A 190 4.07 9.00 4.67
CA PRO A 190 3.05 8.39 5.49
C PRO A 190 1.64 8.79 5.05
N LEU A 191 0.77 7.79 4.91
CA LEU A 191 -0.67 7.96 4.75
C LEU A 191 -1.35 7.89 6.12
N LEU A 192 -2.12 8.92 6.47
CA LEU A 192 -2.86 9.02 7.72
C LEU A 192 -4.34 8.75 7.47
N LEU A 193 -4.93 7.89 8.27
CA LEU A 193 -6.34 7.54 8.20
C LEU A 193 -6.98 7.64 9.59
N GLY A 194 -8.01 8.49 9.72
CA GLY A 194 -8.82 8.60 10.92
C GLY A 194 -10.09 7.76 10.83
N LEU A 195 -10.37 6.92 11.83
CA LEU A 195 -11.60 6.15 11.92
C LEU A 195 -12.51 6.70 13.04
N ARG A 196 -13.80 6.86 12.74
CA ARG A 196 -14.84 7.15 13.73
C ARG A 196 -15.30 5.85 14.37
N LEU A 197 -15.45 5.84 15.67
CA LEU A 197 -15.93 4.65 16.41
C LEU A 197 -17.39 4.32 16.13
N GLN A 198 -18.16 5.29 15.60
CA GLN A 198 -19.53 5.10 15.12
C GLN A 198 -19.62 5.56 13.67
N PRO A 199 -20.44 4.91 12.82
CA PRO A 199 -20.61 5.33 11.44
C PRO A 199 -21.29 6.70 11.37
N GLN A 200 -21.13 7.40 10.25
CA GLN A 200 -21.94 8.59 9.95
C GLN A 200 -23.38 8.14 9.73
N THR A 201 -24.30 8.77 10.42
CA THR A 201 -25.74 8.64 10.20
C THR A 201 -26.18 9.43 8.97
#